data_688671225d28cf07516941a20efc4fec
#
_entry.id   688671225d28cf07516941a20efc4fec
#
_cell.length_a   1.000
_cell.length_b   1.000
_cell.length_c   1.000
_cell.angle_alpha   90.00
_cell.angle_beta   90.00
_cell.angle_gamma   90.00
#
_symmetry.space_group_name_H-M   'P 1'
#
loop_
_entity.id
_entity.type
_entity.pdbx_description
1 polymer ?
#
loop_
_entity_poly.entity_id
_entity_poly.type
_entity_poly.pdbx_seq_one_letter_code
_entity_poly.pdbx_strand_id
1 'polypeptide(L)'
;MNYSIVIPSHKRSDIIKDKVLNLLKKHSISKQQIFIFVEEKEIEEYKNKLPEYNIVKGSNCIAGQREKISEYFEENHFIVSLDDDVSEIMDHGKPIINLDIFIKDAFHLLLDNQLTLAGVYPVNNEFFTKNTITTDLRFLVGQFKIFINKKQLENRSYELLEDYEN
;
A
#
# COMPACT_ATOMS: atom_id res chain seq x y z
N MET A 1 -4.90 16.68 -3.89
CA MET A 1 -4.29 15.47 -4.49
C MET A 1 -5.25 14.31 -4.30
N ASN A 2 -5.56 13.56 -5.36
CA ASN A 2 -6.41 12.37 -5.29
C ASN A 2 -5.53 11.13 -5.40
N TYR A 3 -5.75 10.12 -4.54
CA TYR A 3 -4.97 8.88 -4.52
C TYR A 3 -5.88 7.70 -4.20
N SER A 4 -5.42 6.49 -4.50
CA SER A 4 -6.10 5.25 -4.14
C SER A 4 -5.26 4.45 -3.15
N ILE A 5 -5.94 3.77 -2.21
CA ILE A 5 -5.32 2.80 -1.33
C ILE A 5 -5.61 1.41 -1.87
N VAL A 6 -4.56 0.63 -2.07
CA VAL A 6 -4.65 -0.75 -2.54
C VAL A 6 -4.21 -1.72 -1.44
N ILE A 7 -4.97 -2.79 -1.27
CA ILE A 7 -4.71 -3.80 -0.24
C ILE A 7 -4.70 -5.15 -0.93
N PRO A 8 -3.53 -5.71 -1.24
CA PRO A 8 -3.42 -7.11 -1.63
C PRO A 8 -3.84 -8.00 -0.47
N SER A 9 -4.74 -8.95 -0.68
CA SER A 9 -5.17 -9.86 0.38
C SER A 9 -5.42 -11.27 -0.16
N HIS A 10 -5.13 -12.28 0.67
CA HIS A 10 -5.34 -13.69 0.33
C HIS A 10 -5.80 -14.47 1.56
N LYS A 11 -7.03 -15.03 1.51
CA LYS A 11 -7.65 -15.83 2.58
C LYS A 11 -7.69 -15.16 3.96
N ARG A 12 -7.82 -13.84 3.99
CA ARG A 12 -7.78 -13.02 5.21
C ARG A 12 -8.95 -12.06 5.32
N SER A 13 -10.10 -12.41 4.75
CA SER A 13 -11.30 -11.56 4.72
C SER A 13 -11.78 -11.08 6.10
N ASP A 14 -11.50 -11.82 7.17
CA ASP A 14 -11.80 -11.42 8.54
C ASP A 14 -10.70 -10.54 9.14
N ILE A 15 -9.42 -10.89 8.90
CA ILE A 15 -8.27 -10.15 9.42
C ILE A 15 -8.23 -8.72 8.88
N ILE A 16 -8.44 -8.54 7.58
CA ILE A 16 -8.41 -7.25 6.90
C ILE A 16 -9.37 -6.24 7.55
N LYS A 17 -10.56 -6.70 7.97
CA LYS A 17 -11.58 -5.87 8.61
C LYS A 17 -11.11 -5.30 9.94
N ASP A 18 -10.51 -6.15 10.78
CA ASP A 18 -10.11 -5.80 12.14
C ASP A 18 -8.78 -5.04 12.18
N LYS A 19 -7.97 -5.14 11.14
CA LYS A 19 -6.65 -4.52 11.02
C LYS A 19 -6.69 -3.29 10.12
N VAL A 20 -6.29 -3.42 8.86
CA VAL A 20 -6.06 -2.30 7.95
C VAL A 20 -7.33 -1.48 7.70
N LEU A 21 -8.51 -2.11 7.54
CA LEU A 21 -9.74 -1.34 7.33
C LEU A 21 -10.17 -0.55 8.58
N ASN A 22 -9.93 -1.10 9.78
CA ASN A 22 -10.16 -0.37 11.02
C ASN A 22 -9.20 0.82 11.17
N LEU A 23 -7.91 0.65 10.82
CA LEU A 23 -6.94 1.73 10.76
C LEU A 23 -7.41 2.84 9.82
N LEU A 24 -7.77 2.51 8.58
CA LEU A 24 -8.22 3.48 7.57
C LEU A 24 -9.50 4.21 8.02
N LYS A 25 -10.42 3.50 8.67
CA LYS A 25 -11.63 4.09 9.25
C LYS A 25 -11.31 5.09 10.37
N LYS A 26 -10.38 4.77 11.27
CA LYS A 26 -9.93 5.69 12.34
C LYS A 26 -9.42 7.01 11.77
N HIS A 27 -8.75 6.97 10.62
CA HIS A 27 -8.24 8.15 9.93
C HIS A 27 -9.20 8.78 8.92
N SER A 28 -10.48 8.35 8.94
CA SER A 28 -11.54 8.91 8.08
C SER A 28 -11.25 8.78 6.57
N ILE A 29 -10.49 7.79 6.17
CA ILE A 29 -10.23 7.51 4.75
C ILE A 29 -11.52 7.01 4.09
N SER A 30 -11.85 7.59 2.94
CA SER A 30 -13.07 7.25 2.20
C SER A 30 -13.01 5.81 1.65
N LYS A 31 -14.08 5.04 1.85
CA LYS A 31 -14.19 3.68 1.35
C LYS A 31 -14.08 3.59 -0.18
N GLN A 32 -14.51 4.63 -0.89
CA GLN A 32 -14.41 4.72 -2.35
C GLN A 32 -12.96 4.80 -2.85
N GLN A 33 -12.01 5.20 -1.98
CA GLN A 33 -10.59 5.23 -2.30
C GLN A 33 -9.87 3.90 -2.01
N ILE A 34 -10.57 2.91 -1.41
CA ILE A 34 -9.99 1.65 -0.97
C ILE A 34 -10.34 0.54 -1.94
N PHE A 35 -9.32 -0.13 -2.47
CA PHE A 35 -9.39 -1.22 -3.44
C PHE A 35 -8.71 -2.45 -2.87
N ILE A 36 -9.45 -3.54 -2.71
CA ILE A 36 -8.96 -4.80 -2.15
C ILE A 36 -8.76 -5.78 -3.31
N PHE A 37 -7.51 -6.14 -3.55
CA PHE A 37 -7.12 -7.06 -4.61
C PHE A 37 -7.04 -8.47 -4.09
N VAL A 38 -7.87 -9.36 -4.63
CA VAL A 38 -7.99 -10.75 -4.17
C VAL A 38 -7.95 -11.72 -5.35
N GLU A 39 -7.61 -12.97 -5.08
CA GLU A 39 -7.71 -14.03 -6.09
C GLU A 39 -9.17 -14.19 -6.55
N GLU A 40 -9.37 -14.54 -7.82
CA GLU A 40 -10.69 -14.65 -8.45
C GLU A 40 -11.68 -15.50 -7.64
N LYS A 41 -11.21 -16.62 -7.11
CA LYS A 41 -12.05 -17.53 -6.29
C LYS A 41 -12.50 -16.97 -4.95
N GLU A 42 -11.88 -15.88 -4.48
CA GLU A 42 -12.19 -15.24 -3.20
C GLU A 42 -13.12 -14.02 -3.34
N ILE A 43 -13.34 -13.55 -4.57
CA ILE A 43 -14.10 -12.30 -4.84
C ILE A 43 -15.50 -12.33 -4.18
N GLU A 44 -16.24 -13.42 -4.33
CA GLU A 44 -17.60 -13.53 -3.78
C GLU A 44 -17.59 -13.50 -2.24
N GLU A 45 -16.61 -14.16 -1.61
CA GLU A 45 -16.47 -14.11 -0.15
C GLU A 45 -16.20 -12.69 0.33
N TYR A 46 -15.23 -12.00 -0.29
CA TYR A 46 -14.90 -10.63 0.09
C TYR A 46 -16.05 -9.66 -0.18
N LYS A 47 -16.74 -9.76 -1.31
CA LYS A 47 -17.94 -8.94 -1.60
C LYS A 47 -19.05 -9.14 -0.58
N ASN A 48 -19.29 -10.37 -0.14
CA ASN A 48 -20.30 -10.66 0.87
C ASN A 48 -19.93 -10.09 2.24
N LYS A 49 -18.65 -10.15 2.64
CA LYS A 49 -18.18 -9.67 3.93
C LYS A 49 -17.91 -8.16 3.95
N LEU A 50 -17.54 -7.58 2.82
CA LEU A 50 -17.06 -6.19 2.66
C LEU A 50 -17.78 -5.47 1.50
N PRO A 51 -19.12 -5.46 1.44
CA PRO A 51 -19.89 -4.96 0.29
C PRO A 51 -19.71 -3.47 0.00
N GLU A 52 -19.15 -2.72 0.93
CA GLU A 52 -18.95 -1.28 0.87
C GLU A 52 -17.58 -0.86 0.30
N TYR A 53 -16.71 -1.83 -0.03
CA TYR A 53 -15.38 -1.61 -0.56
C TYR A 53 -15.25 -2.08 -2.02
N ASN A 54 -14.26 -1.57 -2.74
CA ASN A 54 -13.99 -1.99 -4.11
C ASN A 54 -13.20 -3.31 -4.09
N ILE A 55 -13.86 -4.43 -4.38
CA ILE A 55 -13.22 -5.74 -4.49
C ILE A 55 -12.80 -5.95 -5.95
N VAL A 56 -11.50 -6.10 -6.18
CA VAL A 56 -10.89 -6.19 -7.51
C VAL A 56 -10.24 -7.56 -7.69
N LYS A 57 -10.35 -8.10 -8.90
CA LYS A 57 -9.64 -9.33 -9.28
C LYS A 57 -8.14 -9.06 -9.36
N GLY A 58 -7.40 -9.74 -8.51
CA GLY A 58 -5.94 -9.75 -8.49
C GLY A 58 -5.35 -11.05 -9.01
N SER A 59 -4.20 -11.44 -8.47
CA SER A 59 -3.44 -12.65 -8.79
C SER A 59 -3.31 -13.55 -7.55
N ASN A 60 -2.85 -14.77 -7.77
CA ASN A 60 -2.57 -15.76 -6.71
C ASN A 60 -1.16 -15.66 -6.13
N CYS A 61 -0.31 -14.79 -6.66
CA CYS A 61 1.04 -14.53 -6.15
C CYS A 61 1.29 -13.03 -5.95
N ILE A 62 2.26 -12.69 -5.11
CA ILE A 62 2.56 -11.30 -4.72
C ILE A 62 2.98 -10.46 -5.93
N ALA A 63 3.92 -10.95 -6.74
CA ALA A 63 4.37 -10.26 -7.95
C ALA A 63 3.21 -10.01 -8.93
N GLY A 64 2.39 -11.02 -9.20
CA GLY A 64 1.20 -10.87 -10.02
C GLY A 64 0.14 -9.93 -9.44
N GLN A 65 0.03 -9.83 -8.11
CA GLN A 65 -0.84 -8.82 -7.48
C GLN A 65 -0.39 -7.41 -7.78
N ARG A 66 0.91 -7.12 -7.71
CA ARG A 66 1.48 -5.80 -8.03
C ARG A 66 1.28 -5.44 -9.50
N GLU A 67 1.51 -6.39 -10.39
CA GLU A 67 1.22 -6.23 -11.82
C GLU A 67 -0.26 -5.88 -12.05
N LYS A 68 -1.20 -6.62 -11.44
CA LYS A 68 -2.62 -6.33 -11.53
C LYS A 68 -3.02 -4.97 -10.97
N ILE A 69 -2.39 -4.53 -9.90
CA ILE A 69 -2.60 -3.19 -9.35
C ILE A 69 -2.16 -2.13 -10.37
N SER A 70 -0.96 -2.27 -10.95
CA SER A 70 -0.47 -1.33 -11.94
C SER A 70 -1.30 -1.32 -13.23
N GLU A 71 -1.72 -2.48 -13.70
CA GLU A 71 -2.63 -2.58 -14.86
C GLU A 71 -3.98 -1.89 -14.63
N TYR A 72 -4.52 -1.99 -13.39
CA TYR A 72 -5.84 -1.49 -13.03
C TYR A 72 -5.91 0.05 -13.02
N PHE A 73 -4.87 0.70 -12.54
CA PHE A 73 -4.81 2.17 -12.46
C PHE A 73 -4.13 2.76 -13.69
N GLU A 74 -4.45 4.03 -13.96
CA GLU A 74 -3.83 4.77 -15.07
C GLU A 74 -2.36 5.11 -14.76
N GLU A 75 -1.60 5.40 -15.81
CA GLU A 75 -0.25 5.93 -15.71
C GLU A 75 -0.24 7.23 -14.90
N ASN A 76 0.73 7.38 -14.01
CA ASN A 76 0.88 8.49 -13.08
C ASN A 76 -0.21 8.60 -11.97
N HIS A 77 -1.06 7.58 -11.79
CA HIS A 77 -1.96 7.56 -10.67
C HIS A 77 -1.19 7.43 -9.33
N PHE A 78 -1.64 8.13 -8.29
CA PHE A 78 -1.06 8.08 -6.96
C PHE A 78 -1.62 6.89 -6.18
N ILE A 79 -0.76 5.98 -5.75
CA ILE A 79 -1.15 4.73 -5.10
C ILE A 79 -0.45 4.58 -3.75
N VAL A 80 -1.22 4.18 -2.74
CA VAL A 80 -0.73 3.74 -1.44
C VAL A 80 -1.01 2.25 -1.31
N SER A 81 0.01 1.43 -1.19
CA SER A 81 -0.14 -0.01 -0.94
C SER A 81 0.07 -0.32 0.54
N LEU A 82 -0.89 -1.01 1.13
CA LEU A 82 -0.88 -1.47 2.52
C LEU A 82 -1.13 -2.97 2.57
N ASP A 83 -0.38 -3.68 3.41
CA ASP A 83 -0.68 -5.08 3.70
C ASP A 83 -1.97 -5.22 4.51
N ASP A 84 -2.66 -6.34 4.38
CA ASP A 84 -3.97 -6.59 4.98
C ASP A 84 -3.95 -6.73 6.52
N ASP A 85 -2.77 -6.91 7.11
CA ASP A 85 -2.58 -7.06 8.55
C ASP A 85 -1.98 -5.81 9.24
N VAL A 86 -1.77 -4.72 8.53
CA VAL A 86 -1.34 -3.45 9.11
C VAL A 86 -2.42 -2.89 10.04
N SER A 87 -2.09 -2.71 11.30
CA SER A 87 -3.04 -2.21 12.33
C SER A 87 -2.71 -0.82 12.83
N GLU A 88 -1.47 -0.35 12.63
CA GLU A 88 -1.00 0.94 13.11
C GLU A 88 0.18 1.42 12.26
N ILE A 89 0.29 2.73 12.11
CA ILE A 89 1.43 3.40 11.48
C ILE A 89 1.99 4.37 12.51
N MET A 90 3.29 4.30 12.75
CA MET A 90 3.97 5.08 13.77
C MET A 90 4.82 6.18 13.15
N ASP A 91 4.81 7.34 13.78
CA ASP A 91 5.74 8.42 13.50
C ASP A 91 6.45 8.80 14.80
N HIS A 92 7.78 8.68 14.84
CA HIS A 92 8.59 8.97 16.03
C HIS A 92 8.08 8.25 17.30
N GLY A 93 7.75 6.94 17.17
CA GLY A 93 7.26 6.12 18.27
C GLY A 93 5.86 6.43 18.77
N LYS A 94 5.11 7.26 18.04
CA LYS A 94 3.71 7.59 18.33
C LYS A 94 2.83 7.26 17.13
N PRO A 95 1.59 6.82 17.36
CA PRO A 95 0.63 6.67 16.26
C PRO A 95 0.47 7.98 15.50
N ILE A 96 0.49 7.88 14.16
CA ILE A 96 0.28 9.08 13.35
C ILE A 96 -1.10 9.69 13.60
N ILE A 97 -1.16 11.01 13.64
CA ILE A 97 -2.38 11.73 13.98
C ILE A 97 -3.35 11.76 12.78
N ASN A 98 -2.82 12.00 11.58
CA ASN A 98 -3.62 12.11 10.36
C ASN A 98 -2.93 11.42 9.19
N LEU A 99 -3.46 10.25 8.82
CA LEU A 99 -2.90 9.44 7.74
C LEU A 99 -3.06 10.12 6.37
N ASP A 100 -4.16 10.83 6.12
CA ASP A 100 -4.39 11.51 4.84
C ASP A 100 -3.37 12.63 4.60
N ILE A 101 -3.07 13.41 5.64
CA ILE A 101 -2.03 14.45 5.55
C ILE A 101 -0.67 13.81 5.30
N PHE A 102 -0.31 12.79 6.09
CA PHE A 102 0.96 12.07 5.93
C PHE A 102 1.14 11.53 4.50
N ILE A 103 0.11 10.90 3.93
CA ILE A 103 0.14 10.37 2.56
C ILE A 103 0.35 11.50 1.55
N LYS A 104 -0.37 12.60 1.69
CA LYS A 104 -0.24 13.75 0.77
C LYS A 104 1.14 14.40 0.84
N ASP A 105 1.68 14.56 2.05
CA ASP A 105 3.03 15.09 2.25
C ASP A 105 4.09 14.17 1.64
N ALA A 106 3.93 12.84 1.78
CA ALA A 106 4.82 11.88 1.15
C ALA A 106 4.77 11.95 -0.39
N PHE A 107 3.59 12.13 -0.99
CA PHE A 107 3.50 12.34 -2.44
C PHE A 107 4.14 13.67 -2.88
N HIS A 108 3.99 14.74 -2.12
CA HIS A 108 4.70 15.99 -2.41
C HIS A 108 6.21 15.81 -2.38
N LEU A 109 6.74 15.09 -1.38
CA LEU A 109 8.16 14.75 -1.32
C LEU A 109 8.64 13.93 -2.54
N LEU A 110 7.84 12.97 -3.02
CA LEU A 110 8.16 12.22 -4.23
C LEU A 110 8.27 13.15 -5.45
N LEU A 111 7.28 14.03 -5.63
CA LEU A 111 7.26 14.96 -6.75
C LEU A 111 8.42 15.96 -6.70
N ASP A 112 8.68 16.56 -5.54
CA ASP A 112 9.75 17.56 -5.35
C ASP A 112 11.15 16.97 -5.60
N ASN A 113 11.32 15.67 -5.31
CA ASN A 113 12.58 14.97 -5.53
C ASN A 113 12.63 14.17 -6.84
N GLN A 114 11.60 14.25 -7.70
CA GLN A 114 11.49 13.50 -8.95
C GLN A 114 11.58 11.98 -8.73
N LEU A 115 11.07 11.49 -7.62
CA LEU A 115 11.00 10.08 -7.25
C LEU A 115 9.60 9.51 -7.52
N THR A 116 9.52 8.21 -7.64
CA THR A 116 8.25 7.51 -7.93
C THR A 116 7.81 6.57 -6.83
N LEU A 117 8.68 6.26 -5.88
CA LEU A 117 8.43 5.30 -4.82
C LEU A 117 8.96 5.80 -3.47
N ALA A 118 8.17 5.64 -2.41
CA ALA A 118 8.57 5.81 -1.03
C ALA A 118 8.01 4.67 -0.17
N GLY A 119 8.69 4.36 0.89
CA GLY A 119 8.24 3.40 1.90
C GLY A 119 8.60 3.85 3.30
N VAL A 120 8.02 3.17 4.28
CA VAL A 120 8.35 3.39 5.69
C VAL A 120 9.54 2.53 6.10
N TYR A 121 10.21 2.93 7.17
CA TYR A 121 11.34 2.19 7.71
C TYR A 121 10.89 0.82 8.24
N PRO A 122 11.62 -0.27 7.94
CA PRO A 122 11.14 -1.64 8.17
C PRO A 122 11.19 -2.11 9.64
N VAL A 123 11.62 -1.27 10.57
CA VAL A 123 11.88 -1.68 11.97
C VAL A 123 11.01 -0.88 12.93
N ASN A 124 10.19 -1.56 13.73
CA ASN A 124 9.36 -0.95 14.77
C ASN A 124 10.14 -0.52 16.02
N ASN A 125 11.46 -0.67 16.04
CA ASN A 125 12.28 -0.35 17.19
C ASN A 125 12.88 1.05 17.03
N GLU A 126 12.43 2.00 17.83
CA GLU A 126 12.90 3.39 17.86
C GLU A 126 14.42 3.54 17.95
N PHE A 127 15.08 2.59 18.62
CA PHE A 127 16.54 2.59 18.75
C PHE A 127 17.26 2.47 17.41
N PHE A 128 16.64 1.79 16.43
CA PHE A 128 17.20 1.61 15.08
C PHE A 128 16.58 2.54 14.04
N THR A 129 15.48 3.21 14.35
CA THR A 129 14.85 4.17 13.43
C THR A 129 15.62 5.49 13.46
N LYS A 130 16.10 5.92 12.30
CA LYS A 130 16.66 7.26 12.13
C LYS A 130 15.56 8.20 11.67
N ASN A 131 15.39 9.33 12.35
CA ASN A 131 14.47 10.40 11.96
C ASN A 131 15.00 11.16 10.73
N THR A 132 15.23 10.44 9.63
CA THR A 132 15.77 11.02 8.41
C THR A 132 15.02 10.51 7.21
N ILE A 133 14.61 11.42 6.34
CA ILE A 133 14.18 11.08 5.00
C ILE A 133 15.46 10.91 4.16
N THR A 134 15.55 9.81 3.44
CA THR A 134 16.68 9.53 2.56
C THR A 134 16.20 9.26 1.15
N THR A 135 16.96 9.69 0.16
CA THR A 135 16.69 9.50 -1.27
C THR A 135 17.68 8.53 -1.93
N ASP A 136 18.54 7.90 -1.13
CA ASP A 136 19.43 6.84 -1.55
C ASP A 136 18.68 5.51 -1.67
N LEU A 137 19.16 4.63 -2.53
CA LEU A 137 18.59 3.28 -2.71
C LEU A 137 18.70 2.49 -1.39
N ARG A 138 17.53 2.18 -0.82
CA ARG A 138 17.39 1.39 0.40
C ARG A 138 16.32 0.34 0.23
N PHE A 139 16.45 -0.72 1.02
CA PHE A 139 15.42 -1.75 1.11
C PHE A 139 14.10 -1.15 1.64
N LEU A 140 13.04 -1.28 0.87
CA LEU A 140 11.69 -0.90 1.27
C LEU A 140 10.87 -2.15 1.57
N VAL A 141 10.37 -2.25 2.80
CA VAL A 141 9.47 -3.35 3.18
C VAL A 141 8.10 -3.16 2.54
N GLY A 142 7.54 -4.25 2.04
CA GLY A 142 6.27 -4.27 1.32
C GLY A 142 5.04 -3.78 2.08
N GLN A 143 5.08 -3.75 3.42
CA GLN A 143 3.92 -3.50 4.28
C GLN A 143 3.25 -2.14 4.08
N PHE A 144 4.02 -1.09 3.75
CA PHE A 144 3.50 0.23 3.44
C PHE A 144 4.38 0.92 2.39
N LYS A 145 3.85 1.05 1.19
CA LYS A 145 4.49 1.73 0.06
C LYS A 145 3.60 2.84 -0.47
N ILE A 146 4.21 3.93 -0.89
CA ILE A 146 3.56 5.07 -1.55
C ILE A 146 4.25 5.24 -2.89
N PHE A 147 3.51 5.18 -3.99
CA PHE A 147 4.13 5.27 -5.32
C PHE A 147 3.25 5.95 -6.37
N ILE A 148 3.91 6.42 -7.41
CA ILE A 148 3.28 6.96 -8.61
C ILE A 148 3.31 5.85 -9.65
N ASN A 149 2.16 5.39 -10.12
CA ASN A 149 2.04 4.27 -11.03
C ASN A 149 2.85 4.48 -12.32
N LYS A 150 3.80 3.59 -12.60
CA LYS A 150 4.66 3.61 -13.78
C LYS A 150 4.61 2.26 -14.48
N LYS A 151 3.68 2.08 -15.41
CA LYS A 151 3.40 0.81 -16.10
C LYS A 151 4.62 0.14 -16.75
N GLN A 152 5.64 0.92 -17.11
CA GLN A 152 6.84 0.39 -17.77
C GLN A 152 7.86 -0.24 -16.80
N LEU A 153 7.78 0.05 -15.50
CA LEU A 153 8.74 -0.44 -14.51
C LEU A 153 8.42 -1.82 -13.96
N GLU A 154 7.21 -2.34 -14.21
CA GLU A 154 6.70 -3.55 -13.55
C GLU A 154 6.83 -4.85 -14.36
N ASN A 155 7.36 -4.81 -15.58
CA ASN A 155 7.61 -6.01 -16.42
C ASN A 155 8.85 -6.79 -15.96
N ARG A 156 9.08 -6.96 -14.64
CA ARG A 156 10.20 -7.70 -14.11
C ARG A 156 9.76 -8.99 -13.41
N SER A 157 10.36 -10.09 -13.82
CA SER A 157 9.95 -11.47 -13.50
C SER A 157 10.66 -12.08 -12.29
N TYR A 158 10.82 -11.38 -11.17
CA TYR A 158 11.46 -11.93 -9.98
C TYR A 158 10.49 -12.07 -8.80
N GLU A 159 9.90 -13.24 -8.63
CA GLU A 159 8.89 -13.50 -7.59
C GLU A 159 9.43 -13.48 -6.15
N LEU A 160 10.74 -13.72 -5.95
CA LEU A 160 11.33 -13.85 -4.62
C LEU A 160 12.15 -12.64 -4.14
N LEU A 161 12.47 -11.70 -5.04
CA LEU A 161 13.36 -10.56 -4.75
C LEU A 161 12.69 -9.21 -5.06
N GLU A 162 11.38 -9.17 -5.15
CA GLU A 162 10.65 -7.96 -5.55
C GLU A 162 10.92 -6.74 -4.65
N ASP A 163 11.21 -6.97 -3.36
CA ASP A 163 11.54 -5.90 -2.42
C ASP A 163 12.92 -5.27 -2.68
N TYR A 164 13.73 -5.89 -3.53
CA TYR A 164 15.05 -5.39 -3.94
C TYR A 164 15.07 -4.69 -5.29
N GLU A 165 13.95 -4.70 -6.03
CA GLU A 165 13.88 -4.15 -7.39
C GLU A 165 13.39 -2.71 -7.47
N ASN A 166 12.90 -2.15 -6.36
CA ASN A 166 12.34 -0.79 -6.31
C ASN A 166 13.31 0.22 -5.72
#